data_e007da5ff04006302a1bcba8aca63e90
#
_entry.id   e007da5ff04006302a1bcba8aca63e90
#
_cell.length_a   1.000
_cell.length_b   1.000
_cell.length_c   1.000
_cell.angle_alpha   90.00
_cell.angle_beta   90.00
_cell.angle_gamma   90.00
#
_symmetry.space_group_name_H-M   'P 1'
#
loop_
_entity.id
_entity.type
_entity.pdbx_description
1 polymer ?
#
loop_
_entity_poly.entity_id
_entity_poly.type
_entity_poly.pdbx_seq_one_letter_code
_entity_poly.pdbx_strand_id
1 'polypeptide(L)'
;MIFSPAWRGRRYAVLGLARSGVASVRALLPGGADVVAWDADATRRAALAGAGVTFADPETIDLNGFDALVVSPGVPLNRHPVAAQARAADVPIIGDIELFAQARASLPAAKVVGVTGTNGKSTTTALVHHILRSAGIPSLMGGNIGLPILAQEPLPEGGVYVLELSSYQIDLTEKLDCEVAVLLNITPDHLDRYNNFAGYAASKARLFTMQTEGHVAVIGIGDTASAEIARSLPPERVTKIAAAGLDQSRWPALQGPHNAQNALAAIATCEVLGVSAEAIEAGLASFTGLPHRMERVGERSGVVFVNDSKATNPESVAPALAAFDRVHWIVGGKAKGGDLEACRPQFGHVVRAYTIGDATAAFAGLLRADMPVEEAHTLAAAVASAARQARPGDTVLLSPACASFDQFRDFEQRGDTFRSLVEALA
;
A
#
# COMPACT_ATOMS: atom_id res chain seq x y z
N MET A 1 12.15 -19.12 0.08
CA MET A 1 12.68 -17.80 -0.36
C MET A 1 12.95 -17.82 -1.86
N ILE A 2 12.49 -16.80 -2.58
CA ILE A 2 12.73 -16.66 -4.03
C ILE A 2 14.18 -16.25 -4.26
N PHE A 3 14.90 -17.02 -5.08
CA PHE A 3 16.22 -16.68 -5.60
C PHE A 3 16.34 -17.15 -7.06
N SER A 4 17.34 -16.67 -7.78
CA SER A 4 17.48 -16.99 -9.20
C SER A 4 18.94 -17.24 -9.59
N PRO A 5 19.23 -18.28 -10.40
CA PRO A 5 20.54 -18.47 -11.00
C PRO A 5 20.93 -17.37 -11.99
N ALA A 6 20.00 -16.53 -12.42
CA ALA A 6 20.26 -15.37 -13.29
C ALA A 6 21.19 -14.32 -12.65
N TRP A 7 21.36 -14.35 -11.34
CA TRP A 7 22.23 -13.43 -10.58
C TRP A 7 23.65 -13.97 -10.36
N ARG A 8 23.93 -15.20 -10.77
CA ARG A 8 25.24 -15.85 -10.54
C ARG A 8 26.35 -15.07 -11.24
N GLY A 9 27.37 -14.74 -10.44
CA GLY A 9 28.55 -14.02 -10.91
C GLY A 9 28.31 -12.54 -11.19
N ARG A 10 27.09 -12.03 -10.94
CA ARG A 10 26.78 -10.60 -11.02
C ARG A 10 27.08 -9.89 -9.71
N ARG A 11 27.35 -8.60 -9.81
CA ARG A 11 27.73 -7.76 -8.68
C ARG A 11 26.67 -6.70 -8.40
N TYR A 12 26.14 -6.69 -7.19
CA TYR A 12 25.07 -5.78 -6.76
C TYR A 12 25.50 -4.93 -5.57
N ALA A 13 25.21 -3.62 -5.64
CA ALA A 13 25.22 -2.75 -4.47
C ALA A 13 23.79 -2.62 -3.96
N VAL A 14 23.56 -2.81 -2.64
CA VAL A 14 22.22 -2.72 -2.03
C VAL A 14 22.21 -1.58 -1.02
N LEU A 15 21.38 -0.55 -1.28
CA LEU A 15 21.22 0.61 -0.41
C LEU A 15 19.87 0.61 0.30
N GLY A 16 19.93 0.67 1.63
CA GLY A 16 18.75 0.58 2.51
C GLY A 16 18.43 -0.86 2.88
N LEU A 17 18.64 -1.21 4.16
CA LEU A 17 18.46 -2.55 4.73
C LEU A 17 17.22 -2.61 5.62
N ALA A 18 16.12 -1.96 5.20
CA ALA A 18 14.80 -2.22 5.72
C ALA A 18 14.30 -3.58 5.18
N ARG A 19 13.01 -3.90 5.36
CA ARG A 19 12.44 -5.22 5.05
C ARG A 19 12.75 -5.70 3.62
N SER A 20 12.57 -4.85 2.60
CA SER A 20 12.83 -5.18 1.19
C SER A 20 14.32 -5.34 0.89
N GLY A 21 15.18 -4.45 1.42
CA GLY A 21 16.63 -4.54 1.20
C GLY A 21 17.25 -5.80 1.81
N VAL A 22 16.86 -6.15 3.05
CA VAL A 22 17.29 -7.41 3.66
C VAL A 22 16.82 -8.62 2.84
N ALA A 23 15.59 -8.60 2.34
CA ALA A 23 15.05 -9.66 1.49
C ALA A 23 15.84 -9.77 0.17
N SER A 24 16.19 -8.63 -0.44
CA SER A 24 17.00 -8.58 -1.66
C SER A 24 18.39 -9.18 -1.44
N VAL A 25 19.10 -8.79 -0.38
CA VAL A 25 20.40 -9.37 -0.04
C VAL A 25 20.31 -10.88 0.15
N ARG A 26 19.33 -11.32 0.95
CA ARG A 26 19.12 -12.76 1.23
C ARG A 26 18.73 -13.57 -0.01
N ALA A 27 18.12 -12.95 -1.01
CA ALA A 27 17.78 -13.60 -2.28
C ALA A 27 18.98 -13.65 -3.25
N LEU A 28 19.76 -12.57 -3.32
CA LEU A 28 20.91 -12.44 -4.20
C LEU A 28 22.05 -13.41 -3.84
N LEU A 29 22.37 -13.55 -2.55
CA LEU A 29 23.48 -14.39 -2.08
C LEU A 29 23.32 -15.87 -2.47
N PRO A 30 22.20 -16.56 -2.22
CA PRO A 30 21.98 -17.93 -2.69
C PRO A 30 21.93 -18.04 -4.22
N GLY A 31 21.55 -16.95 -4.91
CA GLY A 31 21.60 -16.83 -6.37
C GLY A 31 23.02 -16.81 -6.93
N GLY A 32 24.04 -16.69 -6.07
CA GLY A 32 25.46 -16.66 -6.46
C GLY A 32 25.95 -15.27 -6.87
N ALA A 33 25.28 -14.23 -6.43
CA ALA A 33 25.73 -12.83 -6.64
C ALA A 33 26.81 -12.41 -5.65
N ASP A 34 27.69 -11.49 -6.06
CA ASP A 34 28.54 -10.69 -5.18
C ASP A 34 27.76 -9.47 -4.69
N VAL A 35 27.63 -9.32 -3.36
CA VAL A 35 26.75 -8.31 -2.77
C VAL A 35 27.53 -7.38 -1.84
N VAL A 36 27.50 -6.10 -2.15
CA VAL A 36 27.87 -5.00 -1.26
C VAL A 36 26.61 -4.35 -0.73
N ALA A 37 26.45 -4.22 0.58
CA ALA A 37 25.21 -3.69 1.15
C ALA A 37 25.47 -2.57 2.17
N TRP A 38 24.53 -1.63 2.28
CA TRP A 38 24.65 -0.52 3.21
C TRP A 38 23.29 0.01 3.70
N ASP A 39 23.29 0.42 4.95
CA ASP A 39 22.27 1.24 5.60
C ASP A 39 22.98 2.13 6.64
N ALA A 40 22.58 3.36 6.81
CA ALA A 40 23.13 4.24 7.83
C ALA A 40 22.90 3.70 9.26
N ASP A 41 21.80 2.96 9.45
CA ASP A 41 21.47 2.31 10.73
C ASP A 41 22.32 1.04 10.93
N ALA A 42 23.20 1.09 11.93
CA ALA A 42 24.06 -0.04 12.30
C ALA A 42 23.28 -1.29 12.73
N THR A 43 22.10 -1.11 13.33
CA THR A 43 21.24 -2.22 13.77
C THR A 43 20.73 -3.01 12.56
N ARG A 44 20.39 -2.32 11.48
CA ARG A 44 19.96 -2.97 10.22
C ARG A 44 21.09 -3.71 9.55
N ARG A 45 22.32 -3.16 9.57
CA ARG A 45 23.51 -3.89 9.06
C ARG A 45 23.79 -5.14 9.88
N ALA A 46 23.64 -5.08 11.21
CA ALA A 46 23.84 -6.22 12.10
C ALA A 46 22.91 -7.41 11.79
N ALA A 47 21.70 -7.16 11.23
CA ALA A 47 20.76 -8.22 10.83
C ALA A 47 21.28 -9.13 9.69
N LEU A 48 22.35 -8.70 9.00
CA LEU A 48 23.04 -9.46 7.94
C LEU A 48 24.46 -9.87 8.33
N ALA A 49 24.86 -9.70 9.59
CA ALA A 49 26.17 -10.13 10.07
C ALA A 49 26.34 -11.65 9.85
N GLY A 50 27.48 -12.05 9.27
CA GLY A 50 27.77 -13.46 8.97
C GLY A 50 27.07 -14.03 7.72
N ALA A 51 26.27 -13.23 6.99
CA ALA A 51 25.58 -13.68 5.78
C ALA A 51 26.49 -13.74 4.53
N GLY A 52 27.78 -13.41 4.64
CA GLY A 52 28.70 -13.37 3.48
C GLY A 52 28.57 -12.11 2.62
N VAL A 53 28.03 -11.03 3.18
CA VAL A 53 27.87 -9.73 2.54
C VAL A 53 29.02 -8.79 2.93
N THR A 54 29.53 -8.01 1.98
CA THR A 54 30.45 -6.91 2.24
C THR A 54 29.68 -5.64 2.59
N PHE A 55 30.04 -4.99 3.73
CA PHE A 55 29.43 -3.71 4.09
C PHE A 55 30.28 -2.54 3.61
N ALA A 56 29.76 -1.78 2.65
CA ALA A 56 30.38 -0.51 2.21
C ALA A 56 29.28 0.43 1.70
N ASP A 57 29.45 1.71 1.96
CA ASP A 57 28.49 2.74 1.52
C ASP A 57 28.62 2.99 0.01
N PRO A 58 27.55 2.76 -0.77
CA PRO A 58 27.56 3.03 -2.21
C PRO A 58 27.90 4.46 -2.60
N GLU A 59 27.79 5.43 -1.68
CA GLU A 59 28.23 6.82 -1.93
C GLU A 59 29.76 6.98 -1.88
N THR A 60 30.47 6.03 -1.28
CA THR A 60 31.93 6.13 -1.05
C THR A 60 32.76 5.15 -1.87
N ILE A 61 32.11 4.21 -2.54
CA ILE A 61 32.79 3.22 -3.39
C ILE A 61 32.64 3.54 -4.87
N ASP A 62 33.54 3.03 -5.68
CA ASP A 62 33.41 3.06 -7.13
C ASP A 62 32.35 2.05 -7.58
N LEU A 63 31.28 2.54 -8.23
CA LEU A 63 30.20 1.72 -8.77
C LEU A 63 30.53 1.10 -10.14
N ASN A 64 31.63 1.44 -10.80
CA ASN A 64 32.02 0.81 -12.04
C ASN A 64 32.15 -0.71 -11.88
N GLY A 65 31.54 -1.45 -12.82
CA GLY A 65 31.54 -2.91 -12.80
C GLY A 65 30.49 -3.56 -11.88
N PHE A 66 29.59 -2.76 -11.28
CA PHE A 66 28.37 -3.30 -10.69
C PHE A 66 27.30 -3.50 -11.77
N ASP A 67 26.57 -4.60 -11.71
CA ASP A 67 25.45 -4.88 -12.63
C ASP A 67 24.20 -4.08 -12.29
N ALA A 68 23.98 -3.73 -11.03
CA ALA A 68 22.96 -2.81 -10.59
C ALA A 68 23.17 -2.28 -9.17
N LEU A 69 22.58 -1.12 -8.91
CA LEU A 69 22.34 -0.57 -7.57
C LEU A 69 20.87 -0.89 -7.17
N VAL A 70 20.70 -1.78 -6.21
CA VAL A 70 19.39 -2.15 -5.66
C VAL A 70 19.05 -1.19 -4.53
N VAL A 71 17.93 -0.47 -4.64
CA VAL A 71 17.55 0.56 -3.67
C VAL A 71 16.21 0.23 -3.03
N SER A 72 16.14 0.35 -1.70
CA SER A 72 14.84 0.31 -1.00
C SER A 72 13.95 1.47 -1.45
N PRO A 73 12.65 1.26 -1.72
CA PRO A 73 11.74 2.30 -2.25
C PRO A 73 11.65 3.58 -1.42
N GLY A 74 11.96 3.51 -0.12
CA GLY A 74 11.98 4.66 0.78
C GLY A 74 13.14 5.64 0.56
N VAL A 75 14.22 5.25 -0.12
CA VAL A 75 15.38 6.13 -0.39
C VAL A 75 14.97 7.24 -1.36
N PRO A 76 15.19 8.53 -1.01
CA PRO A 76 14.75 9.66 -1.81
C PRO A 76 15.70 9.95 -3.00
N LEU A 77 15.68 9.12 -4.04
CA LEU A 77 16.60 9.19 -5.19
C LEU A 77 16.61 10.55 -5.91
N ASN A 78 15.54 11.32 -5.82
CA ASN A 78 15.49 12.69 -6.35
C ASN A 78 16.45 13.67 -5.63
N ARG A 79 16.94 13.33 -4.43
CA ARG A 79 17.84 14.14 -3.60
C ARG A 79 19.10 13.39 -3.18
N HIS A 80 19.13 12.06 -3.33
CA HIS A 80 20.22 11.22 -2.85
C HIS A 80 21.42 11.24 -3.81
N PRO A 81 22.63 11.53 -3.35
CA PRO A 81 23.83 11.64 -4.22
C PRO A 81 24.12 10.37 -5.02
N VAL A 82 23.83 9.19 -4.47
CA VAL A 82 24.04 7.90 -5.13
C VAL A 82 23.37 7.78 -6.50
N ALA A 83 22.25 8.49 -6.72
CA ALA A 83 21.57 8.48 -8.02
C ALA A 83 22.40 9.15 -9.13
N ALA A 84 23.18 10.19 -8.80
CA ALA A 84 24.10 10.81 -9.74
C ALA A 84 25.33 9.93 -9.99
N GLN A 85 25.86 9.28 -8.95
CA GLN A 85 26.99 8.37 -9.06
C GLN A 85 26.65 7.13 -9.90
N ALA A 86 25.51 6.50 -9.68
CA ALA A 86 25.07 5.35 -10.45
C ALA A 86 24.91 5.71 -11.93
N ARG A 87 24.33 6.88 -12.24
CA ARG A 87 24.23 7.37 -13.63
C ARG A 87 25.60 7.65 -14.26
N ALA A 88 26.53 8.21 -13.51
CA ALA A 88 27.89 8.48 -13.99
C ALA A 88 28.68 7.21 -14.30
N ALA A 89 28.40 6.12 -13.58
CA ALA A 89 28.98 4.79 -13.76
C ALA A 89 28.20 3.90 -14.76
N ASP A 90 27.12 4.41 -15.36
CA ASP A 90 26.18 3.65 -16.21
C ASP A 90 25.60 2.38 -15.51
N VAL A 91 25.36 2.48 -14.19
CA VAL A 91 24.83 1.41 -13.37
C VAL A 91 23.32 1.61 -13.19
N PRO A 92 22.47 0.67 -13.61
CA PRO A 92 21.03 0.78 -13.44
C PRO A 92 20.64 0.76 -11.96
N ILE A 93 19.64 1.60 -11.61
CA ILE A 93 19.06 1.65 -10.26
C ILE A 93 17.75 0.88 -10.29
N ILE A 94 17.67 -0.20 -9.51
CA ILE A 94 16.52 -1.10 -9.50
C ILE A 94 15.98 -1.31 -8.08
N GLY A 95 14.79 -1.94 -7.97
CA GLY A 95 14.19 -2.33 -6.71
C GLY A 95 14.04 -3.85 -6.55
N ASP A 96 13.48 -4.24 -5.41
CA ASP A 96 13.16 -5.64 -5.09
C ASP A 96 12.17 -6.27 -6.08
N ILE A 97 11.26 -5.47 -6.64
CA ILE A 97 10.29 -5.90 -7.65
C ILE A 97 10.97 -6.22 -8.98
N GLU A 98 12.00 -5.44 -9.38
CA GLU A 98 12.78 -5.77 -10.57
C GLU A 98 13.58 -7.07 -10.38
N LEU A 99 14.16 -7.28 -9.20
CA LEU A 99 14.83 -8.57 -8.90
C LEU A 99 13.84 -9.74 -8.99
N PHE A 100 12.62 -9.59 -8.49
CA PHE A 100 11.56 -10.58 -8.65
C PHE A 100 11.23 -10.81 -10.14
N ALA A 101 11.08 -9.74 -10.93
CA ALA A 101 10.82 -9.85 -12.37
C ALA A 101 11.93 -10.63 -13.10
N GLN A 102 13.20 -10.38 -12.77
CA GLN A 102 14.35 -11.11 -13.29
C GLN A 102 14.35 -12.58 -12.88
N ALA A 103 13.86 -12.90 -11.68
CA ALA A 103 13.78 -14.27 -11.18
C ALA A 103 12.69 -15.11 -11.86
N ARG A 104 11.61 -14.49 -12.38
CA ARG A 104 10.42 -15.20 -12.90
C ARG A 104 10.73 -16.33 -13.87
N ALA A 105 11.68 -16.13 -14.77
CA ALA A 105 12.05 -17.16 -15.76
C ALA A 105 12.63 -18.45 -15.16
N SER A 106 13.10 -18.40 -13.90
CA SER A 106 13.65 -19.54 -13.16
C SER A 106 12.69 -20.12 -12.11
N LEU A 107 11.49 -19.54 -11.98
CA LEU A 107 10.44 -20.02 -11.08
C LEU A 107 9.41 -20.87 -11.83
N PRO A 108 8.62 -21.69 -11.10
CA PRO A 108 7.46 -22.34 -11.73
C PRO A 108 6.54 -21.33 -12.39
N ALA A 109 5.93 -21.71 -13.51
CA ALA A 109 5.07 -20.83 -14.29
C ALA A 109 3.88 -20.35 -13.44
N ALA A 110 3.84 -19.05 -13.19
CA ALA A 110 2.82 -18.40 -12.37
C ALA A 110 2.48 -17.03 -12.95
N LYS A 111 1.22 -16.62 -12.79
CA LYS A 111 0.75 -15.30 -13.24
C LYS A 111 1.11 -14.23 -12.21
N VAL A 112 1.19 -12.99 -12.67
CA VAL A 112 1.40 -11.81 -11.82
C VAL A 112 0.26 -10.81 -12.02
N VAL A 113 -0.31 -10.37 -10.91
CA VAL A 113 -1.23 -9.23 -10.84
C VAL A 113 -0.49 -8.07 -10.19
N GLY A 114 -0.38 -6.95 -10.86
CA GLY A 114 0.20 -5.72 -10.30
C GLY A 114 -0.91 -4.71 -9.98
N VAL A 115 -1.05 -4.30 -8.71
CA VAL A 115 -2.08 -3.35 -8.26
C VAL A 115 -1.45 -2.03 -7.85
N THR A 116 -1.80 -0.93 -8.54
CA THR A 116 -1.37 0.42 -8.20
C THR A 116 -2.55 1.39 -8.11
N GLY A 117 -2.28 2.61 -7.69
CA GLY A 117 -3.23 3.69 -7.48
C GLY A 117 -2.76 4.61 -6.37
N THR A 118 -3.45 5.70 -6.11
CA THR A 118 -3.22 6.50 -4.90
C THR A 118 -3.85 5.81 -3.70
N ASN A 119 -5.11 5.47 -3.75
CA ASN A 119 -5.88 4.83 -2.69
C ASN A 119 -6.45 3.46 -3.13
N GLY A 120 -6.80 2.61 -2.15
CA GLY A 120 -7.44 1.30 -2.39
C GLY A 120 -6.50 0.12 -2.67
N LYS A 121 -5.22 0.36 -2.98
CA LYS A 121 -4.25 -0.68 -3.37
C LYS A 121 -4.24 -1.92 -2.48
N SER A 122 -4.03 -1.73 -1.18
CA SER A 122 -3.89 -2.86 -0.26
C SER A 122 -5.18 -3.65 -0.12
N THR A 123 -6.33 -2.97 -0.08
CA THR A 123 -7.64 -3.63 -0.02
C THR A 123 -7.87 -4.47 -1.27
N THR A 124 -7.61 -3.91 -2.46
CA THR A 124 -7.76 -4.64 -3.72
C THR A 124 -6.79 -5.81 -3.83
N THR A 125 -5.52 -5.60 -3.47
CA THR A 125 -4.50 -6.67 -3.46
C THR A 125 -4.91 -7.82 -2.55
N ALA A 126 -5.34 -7.52 -1.33
CA ALA A 126 -5.78 -8.53 -0.37
C ALA A 126 -7.09 -9.21 -0.80
N LEU A 127 -8.02 -8.46 -1.40
CA LEU A 127 -9.29 -9.00 -1.87
C LEU A 127 -9.08 -9.96 -3.06
N VAL A 128 -8.26 -9.60 -4.04
CA VAL A 128 -7.88 -10.50 -5.15
C VAL A 128 -7.21 -11.76 -4.59
N HIS A 129 -6.24 -11.60 -3.68
CA HIS A 129 -5.57 -12.74 -3.04
C HIS A 129 -6.57 -13.64 -2.28
N HIS A 130 -7.50 -13.05 -1.53
CA HIS A 130 -8.53 -13.77 -0.78
C HIS A 130 -9.47 -14.56 -1.72
N ILE A 131 -9.95 -13.94 -2.79
CA ILE A 131 -10.82 -14.60 -3.78
C ILE A 131 -10.09 -15.80 -4.41
N LEU A 132 -8.84 -15.61 -4.86
CA LEU A 132 -8.03 -16.69 -5.44
C LEU A 132 -7.86 -17.87 -4.47
N ARG A 133 -7.49 -17.57 -3.22
CA ARG A 133 -7.33 -18.57 -2.16
C ARG A 133 -8.63 -19.32 -1.88
N SER A 134 -9.75 -18.61 -1.80
CA SER A 134 -11.08 -19.19 -1.58
C SER A 134 -11.53 -20.07 -2.75
N ALA A 135 -11.09 -19.73 -3.97
CA ALA A 135 -11.29 -20.53 -5.18
C ALA A 135 -10.30 -21.72 -5.31
N GLY A 136 -9.43 -21.96 -4.33
CA GLY A 136 -8.44 -23.04 -4.36
C GLY A 136 -7.22 -22.76 -5.25
N ILE A 137 -7.03 -21.53 -5.74
CA ILE A 137 -5.89 -21.15 -6.57
C ILE A 137 -4.73 -20.74 -5.65
N PRO A 138 -3.53 -21.38 -5.78
CA PRO A 138 -2.35 -20.98 -5.02
C PRO A 138 -2.02 -19.49 -5.27
N SER A 139 -1.95 -18.71 -4.23
CA SER A 139 -1.70 -17.28 -4.36
C SER A 139 -0.84 -16.74 -3.23
N LEU A 140 0.06 -15.80 -3.56
CA LEU A 140 0.87 -15.04 -2.62
C LEU A 140 0.66 -13.54 -2.83
N MET A 141 0.59 -12.82 -1.73
CA MET A 141 0.50 -11.36 -1.70
C MET A 141 1.87 -10.77 -1.32
N GLY A 142 2.29 -9.71 -2.00
CA GLY A 142 3.57 -9.06 -1.74
C GLY A 142 3.68 -7.66 -2.31
N GLY A 143 4.93 -7.15 -2.40
CA GLY A 143 5.23 -5.79 -2.83
C GLY A 143 5.20 -4.82 -1.64
N ASN A 144 4.40 -3.76 -1.73
CA ASN A 144 4.28 -2.73 -0.69
C ASN A 144 3.39 -3.15 0.50
N ILE A 145 2.86 -4.36 0.48
CA ILE A 145 2.04 -4.96 1.55
C ILE A 145 2.58 -6.33 1.93
N GLY A 146 2.37 -6.73 3.17
CA GLY A 146 2.73 -8.04 3.66
C GLY A 146 4.23 -8.27 3.75
N LEU A 147 4.68 -9.49 3.47
CA LEU A 147 6.09 -9.83 3.38
C LEU A 147 6.68 -9.42 2.03
N PRO A 148 7.94 -8.95 1.97
CA PRO A 148 8.62 -8.73 0.70
C PRO A 148 8.54 -9.98 -0.18
N ILE A 149 8.28 -9.79 -1.47
CA ILE A 149 8.05 -10.93 -2.38
C ILE A 149 9.25 -11.89 -2.42
N LEU A 150 10.47 -11.36 -2.40
CA LEU A 150 11.69 -12.17 -2.41
C LEU A 150 11.90 -13.01 -1.14
N ALA A 151 11.27 -12.63 -0.01
CA ALA A 151 11.34 -13.37 1.24
C ALA A 151 10.40 -14.59 1.28
N GLN A 152 9.51 -14.73 0.31
CA GLN A 152 8.49 -15.78 0.27
C GLN A 152 8.97 -17.00 -0.52
N GLU A 153 8.35 -18.17 -0.27
CA GLU A 153 8.61 -19.36 -1.07
C GLU A 153 7.97 -19.23 -2.47
N PRO A 154 8.60 -19.78 -3.52
CA PRO A 154 7.99 -19.80 -4.85
C PRO A 154 6.63 -20.48 -4.84
N LEU A 155 5.69 -19.96 -5.63
CA LEU A 155 4.42 -20.62 -5.88
C LEU A 155 4.61 -21.86 -6.78
N PRO A 156 3.74 -22.87 -6.67
CA PRO A 156 3.66 -23.95 -7.64
C PRO A 156 3.18 -23.41 -8.99
N GLU A 157 3.34 -24.21 -10.03
CA GLU A 157 2.79 -23.93 -11.36
C GLU A 157 1.28 -23.62 -11.30
N GLY A 158 0.85 -22.64 -12.07
CA GLY A 158 -0.54 -22.16 -12.09
C GLY A 158 -0.90 -21.20 -10.93
N GLY A 159 0.04 -20.90 -10.04
CA GLY A 159 -0.16 -19.93 -8.97
C GLY A 159 -0.23 -18.48 -9.46
N VAL A 160 -0.63 -17.58 -8.56
CA VAL A 160 -0.79 -16.14 -8.86
C VAL A 160 -0.09 -15.29 -7.79
N TYR A 161 0.89 -14.51 -8.19
CA TYR A 161 1.48 -13.45 -7.36
C TYR A 161 0.64 -12.18 -7.46
N VAL A 162 0.14 -11.66 -6.34
CA VAL A 162 -0.65 -10.42 -6.30
C VAL A 162 0.18 -9.35 -5.61
N LEU A 163 0.70 -8.39 -6.38
CA LEU A 163 1.68 -7.41 -5.92
C LEU A 163 1.03 -6.03 -5.76
N GLU A 164 1.06 -5.50 -4.54
CA GLU A 164 0.82 -4.07 -4.33
C GLU A 164 2.04 -3.28 -4.77
N LEU A 165 1.86 -2.32 -5.68
CA LEU A 165 2.95 -1.53 -6.24
C LEU A 165 2.76 -0.03 -5.97
N SER A 166 3.68 0.55 -5.22
CA SER A 166 3.81 2.00 -5.11
C SER A 166 4.43 2.58 -6.38
N SER A 167 4.24 3.89 -6.62
CA SER A 167 4.91 4.60 -7.72
C SER A 167 6.44 4.46 -7.63
N TYR A 168 7.00 4.49 -6.43
CA TYR A 168 8.45 4.33 -6.21
C TYR A 168 8.97 2.96 -6.62
N GLN A 169 8.19 1.89 -6.36
CA GLN A 169 8.54 0.54 -6.80
C GLN A 169 8.44 0.43 -8.32
N ILE A 170 7.42 1.03 -8.93
CA ILE A 170 7.26 1.04 -10.39
C ILE A 170 8.43 1.78 -11.06
N ASP A 171 8.89 2.91 -10.48
CA ASP A 171 10.04 3.66 -11.00
C ASP A 171 11.35 2.86 -10.96
N LEU A 172 11.47 1.92 -10.04
CA LEU A 172 12.63 1.03 -9.86
C LEU A 172 12.46 -0.33 -10.56
N THR A 173 11.48 -0.44 -11.46
CA THR A 173 11.13 -1.69 -12.16
C THR A 173 11.08 -1.45 -13.66
N GLU A 174 11.65 -2.38 -14.43
CA GLU A 174 11.73 -2.29 -15.90
C GLU A 174 11.11 -3.49 -16.61
N LYS A 175 11.12 -4.68 -15.99
CA LYS A 175 10.80 -5.96 -16.64
C LYS A 175 9.60 -6.69 -16.04
N LEU A 176 8.84 -6.04 -15.17
CA LEU A 176 7.66 -6.65 -14.56
C LEU A 176 6.52 -6.73 -15.59
N ASP A 177 6.37 -7.87 -16.20
CA ASP A 177 5.25 -8.16 -17.08
C ASP A 177 4.11 -8.78 -16.26
N CYS A 178 3.05 -8.00 -16.04
CA CYS A 178 1.87 -8.44 -15.30
C CYS A 178 0.81 -8.97 -16.27
N GLU A 179 0.34 -10.20 -16.07
CA GLU A 179 -0.81 -10.74 -16.83
C GLU A 179 -2.06 -9.88 -16.63
N VAL A 180 -2.20 -9.28 -15.42
CA VAL A 180 -3.20 -8.25 -15.14
C VAL A 180 -2.55 -7.09 -14.41
N ALA A 181 -2.60 -5.89 -14.98
CA ALA A 181 -2.20 -4.66 -14.32
C ALA A 181 -3.44 -3.84 -13.91
N VAL A 182 -3.49 -3.42 -12.66
CA VAL A 182 -4.64 -2.71 -12.09
C VAL A 182 -4.24 -1.30 -11.68
N LEU A 183 -4.96 -0.28 -12.18
CA LEU A 183 -4.89 1.10 -11.72
C LEU A 183 -6.24 1.51 -11.14
N LEU A 184 -6.28 1.82 -9.85
CA LEU A 184 -7.52 2.19 -9.18
C LEU A 184 -7.90 3.65 -9.41
N ASN A 185 -6.99 4.56 -9.04
CA ASN A 185 -7.20 6.01 -9.12
C ASN A 185 -5.87 6.75 -9.02
N ILE A 186 -5.85 8.01 -9.47
CA ILE A 186 -4.71 8.91 -9.28
C ILE A 186 -5.23 10.25 -8.76
N THR A 187 -4.88 10.56 -7.52
CA THR A 187 -5.10 11.87 -6.88
C THR A 187 -3.75 12.45 -6.41
N PRO A 188 -3.60 13.77 -6.22
CA PRO A 188 -2.33 14.36 -5.80
C PRO A 188 -1.78 13.72 -4.52
N ASP A 189 -0.58 13.14 -4.61
CA ASP A 189 0.17 12.57 -3.49
C ASP A 189 1.65 12.55 -3.85
N HIS A 190 2.53 12.47 -2.85
CA HIS A 190 3.98 12.34 -3.04
C HIS A 190 4.64 13.42 -3.92
N LEU A 191 4.09 14.64 -3.96
CA LEU A 191 4.62 15.74 -4.78
C LEU A 191 6.00 16.24 -4.33
N ASP A 192 6.47 15.83 -3.16
CA ASP A 192 7.84 16.00 -2.68
C ASP A 192 8.86 15.10 -3.39
N ARG A 193 8.41 14.05 -4.06
CA ARG A 193 9.22 13.05 -4.78
C ARG A 193 9.16 13.23 -6.30
N TYR A 194 8.11 13.83 -6.81
CA TYR A 194 7.86 14.10 -8.23
C TYR A 194 7.88 15.60 -8.50
N ASN A 195 8.36 16.00 -9.68
CA ASN A 195 8.39 17.42 -10.05
C ASN A 195 6.99 18.06 -10.14
N ASN A 196 5.96 17.23 -10.43
CA ASN A 196 4.57 17.64 -10.53
C ASN A 196 3.65 16.42 -10.55
N PHE A 197 2.34 16.67 -10.55
CA PHE A 197 1.30 15.64 -10.61
C PHE A 197 1.39 14.75 -11.87
N ALA A 198 1.72 15.34 -13.03
CA ALA A 198 1.86 14.58 -14.28
C ALA A 198 3.01 13.54 -14.19
N GLY A 199 4.13 13.88 -13.56
CA GLY A 199 5.23 12.94 -13.28
C GLY A 199 4.80 11.77 -12.39
N TYR A 200 3.99 12.04 -11.36
CA TYR A 200 3.42 11.01 -10.51
C TYR A 200 2.46 10.07 -11.26
N ALA A 201 1.60 10.63 -12.11
CA ALA A 201 0.70 9.84 -12.97
C ALA A 201 1.48 9.01 -14.00
N ALA A 202 2.50 9.59 -14.62
CA ALA A 202 3.36 8.89 -15.57
C ALA A 202 4.13 7.71 -14.94
N SER A 203 4.59 7.86 -13.69
CA SER A 203 5.19 6.77 -12.93
C SER A 203 4.25 5.55 -12.84
N LYS A 204 2.98 5.76 -12.49
CA LYS A 204 2.00 4.67 -12.42
C LYS A 204 1.66 4.08 -13.79
N ALA A 205 1.62 4.91 -14.84
CA ALA A 205 1.35 4.47 -16.21
C ALA A 205 2.43 3.50 -16.74
N ARG A 206 3.66 3.58 -16.24
CA ARG A 206 4.74 2.64 -16.60
C ARG A 206 4.37 1.17 -16.36
N LEU A 207 3.50 0.88 -15.40
CA LEU A 207 3.06 -0.50 -15.16
C LEU A 207 2.44 -1.14 -16.41
N PHE A 208 1.75 -0.37 -17.23
CA PHE A 208 1.12 -0.84 -18.46
C PHE A 208 2.09 -0.91 -19.64
N THR A 209 3.16 -0.09 -19.65
CA THR A 209 4.18 -0.13 -20.70
C THR A 209 5.11 -1.34 -20.57
N MET A 210 5.16 -1.96 -19.39
CA MET A 210 5.91 -3.20 -19.15
C MET A 210 5.12 -4.47 -19.52
N GLN A 211 3.81 -4.36 -19.79
CA GLN A 211 2.98 -5.50 -20.18
C GLN A 211 3.23 -5.88 -21.64
N THR A 212 3.36 -7.18 -21.91
CA THR A 212 3.35 -7.72 -23.27
C THR A 212 1.95 -7.70 -23.90
N GLU A 213 1.90 -7.85 -25.21
CA GLU A 213 0.65 -7.93 -25.96
C GLU A 213 -0.21 -9.10 -25.45
N GLY A 214 -1.53 -8.90 -25.33
CA GLY A 214 -2.48 -9.88 -24.81
C GLY A 214 -2.69 -9.83 -23.29
N HIS A 215 -1.87 -9.10 -22.53
CA HIS A 215 -2.10 -8.88 -21.10
C HIS A 215 -3.09 -7.74 -20.86
N VAL A 216 -3.87 -7.81 -19.77
CA VAL A 216 -5.03 -6.96 -19.52
C VAL A 216 -4.71 -5.83 -18.53
N ALA A 217 -5.20 -4.63 -18.85
CA ALA A 217 -5.21 -3.46 -17.99
C ALA A 217 -6.61 -3.26 -17.40
N VAL A 218 -6.76 -3.32 -16.08
CA VAL A 218 -8.00 -2.99 -15.34
C VAL A 218 -7.85 -1.59 -14.77
N ILE A 219 -8.65 -0.63 -15.26
CA ILE A 219 -8.45 0.78 -14.92
C ILE A 219 -9.73 1.44 -14.42
N GLY A 220 -9.65 2.04 -13.22
CA GLY A 220 -10.68 2.92 -12.68
C GLY A 220 -10.72 4.24 -13.46
N ILE A 221 -11.90 4.62 -13.93
CA ILE A 221 -12.09 5.84 -14.75
C ILE A 221 -12.78 6.97 -13.99
N GLY A 222 -12.73 6.93 -12.66
CA GLY A 222 -13.36 7.93 -11.79
C GLY A 222 -12.61 9.26 -11.68
N ASP A 223 -11.35 9.32 -12.14
CA ASP A 223 -10.55 10.54 -12.19
C ASP A 223 -9.96 10.76 -13.61
N THR A 224 -9.61 12.01 -13.89
CA THR A 224 -9.14 12.43 -15.22
C THR A 224 -7.83 11.72 -15.62
N ALA A 225 -6.86 11.62 -14.70
CA ALA A 225 -5.54 11.08 -15.01
C ALA A 225 -5.63 9.58 -15.34
N SER A 226 -6.37 8.80 -14.54
CA SER A 226 -6.60 7.37 -14.81
C SER A 226 -7.38 7.15 -16.11
N ALA A 227 -8.41 7.99 -16.37
CA ALA A 227 -9.18 7.93 -17.62
C ALA A 227 -8.34 8.29 -18.85
N GLU A 228 -7.35 9.18 -18.74
CA GLU A 228 -6.39 9.49 -19.80
C GLU A 228 -5.46 8.34 -20.09
N ILE A 229 -4.93 7.66 -19.06
CA ILE A 229 -4.13 6.45 -19.21
C ILE A 229 -4.96 5.37 -19.92
N ALA A 230 -6.22 5.14 -19.49
CA ALA A 230 -7.11 4.17 -20.14
C ALA A 230 -7.35 4.45 -21.61
N ARG A 231 -7.39 5.73 -22.03
CA ARG A 231 -7.55 6.14 -23.43
C ARG A 231 -6.26 6.00 -24.26
N SER A 232 -5.11 6.02 -23.63
CA SER A 232 -3.80 5.90 -24.31
C SER A 232 -3.42 4.44 -24.65
N LEU A 233 -4.11 3.46 -24.07
CA LEU A 233 -3.88 2.04 -24.31
C LEU A 233 -4.83 1.49 -25.38
N PRO A 234 -4.46 0.39 -26.08
CA PRO A 234 -5.35 -0.30 -27.01
C PRO A 234 -6.66 -0.73 -26.31
N PRO A 235 -7.84 -0.36 -26.87
CA PRO A 235 -9.13 -0.58 -26.19
C PRO A 235 -9.42 -2.04 -25.82
N GLU A 236 -8.94 -2.98 -26.63
CA GLU A 236 -9.10 -4.44 -26.43
C GLU A 236 -8.35 -4.96 -25.21
N ARG A 237 -7.36 -4.23 -24.74
CA ARG A 237 -6.58 -4.56 -23.53
C ARG A 237 -7.16 -3.94 -22.26
N VAL A 238 -8.14 -3.02 -22.37
CA VAL A 238 -8.58 -2.21 -21.23
C VAL A 238 -9.96 -2.62 -20.75
N THR A 239 -10.03 -3.11 -19.52
CA THR A 239 -11.28 -3.23 -18.77
C THR A 239 -11.45 -1.98 -17.89
N LYS A 240 -12.42 -1.14 -18.25
CA LYS A 240 -12.73 0.09 -17.52
C LYS A 240 -13.70 -0.20 -16.39
N ILE A 241 -13.40 0.29 -15.17
CA ILE A 241 -14.28 0.16 -14.03
C ILE A 241 -14.78 1.53 -13.56
N ALA A 242 -16.08 1.61 -13.25
CA ALA A 242 -16.73 2.79 -12.67
C ALA A 242 -17.63 2.35 -11.52
N ALA A 243 -17.44 2.92 -10.35
CA ALA A 243 -18.04 2.44 -9.09
C ALA A 243 -19.52 2.83 -8.89
N ALA A 244 -20.18 3.45 -9.86
CA ALA A 244 -21.55 3.90 -9.73
C ALA A 244 -22.56 2.73 -9.68
N GLY A 245 -23.41 2.70 -8.64
CA GLY A 245 -24.58 1.81 -8.57
C GLY A 245 -24.30 0.36 -8.20
N LEU A 246 -23.09 0.02 -7.70
CA LEU A 246 -22.81 -1.33 -7.24
C LEU A 246 -23.54 -1.63 -5.93
N ASP A 247 -24.34 -2.69 -5.91
CA ASP A 247 -24.95 -3.20 -4.68
C ASP A 247 -23.92 -3.98 -3.84
N GLN A 248 -23.54 -3.40 -2.71
CA GLN A 248 -22.56 -3.96 -1.77
C GLN A 248 -23.24 -4.62 -0.56
N SER A 249 -24.56 -4.71 -0.50
CA SER A 249 -25.32 -5.17 0.69
C SER A 249 -24.90 -6.56 1.16
N ARG A 250 -24.43 -7.41 0.25
CA ARG A 250 -23.98 -8.79 0.52
C ARG A 250 -22.52 -8.88 1.01
N TRP A 251 -21.76 -7.78 1.01
CA TRP A 251 -20.33 -7.75 1.33
C TRP A 251 -20.03 -6.82 2.50
N PRO A 252 -20.25 -7.24 3.75
CA PRO A 252 -20.20 -6.35 4.91
C PRO A 252 -18.89 -5.58 5.12
N ALA A 253 -17.76 -6.17 4.72
CA ALA A 253 -16.44 -5.52 4.83
C ALA A 253 -16.11 -4.61 3.64
N LEU A 254 -16.96 -4.53 2.62
CA LEU A 254 -16.70 -3.80 1.38
C LEU A 254 -17.72 -2.67 1.16
N GLN A 255 -18.14 -2.00 2.22
CA GLN A 255 -19.12 -0.92 2.15
C GLN A 255 -18.48 0.40 1.70
N GLY A 256 -19.31 1.25 1.07
CA GLY A 256 -18.94 2.60 0.64
C GLY A 256 -18.33 2.67 -0.76
N PRO A 257 -18.28 3.89 -1.35
CA PRO A 257 -17.96 4.08 -2.77
C PRO A 257 -16.53 3.69 -3.13
N HIS A 258 -15.56 3.87 -2.22
CA HIS A 258 -14.17 3.47 -2.42
C HIS A 258 -14.02 1.95 -2.45
N ASN A 259 -14.78 1.21 -1.62
CA ASN A 259 -14.78 -0.25 -1.64
C ASN A 259 -15.58 -0.81 -2.82
N ALA A 260 -16.56 -0.07 -3.36
CA ALA A 260 -17.18 -0.41 -4.63
C ALA A 260 -16.14 -0.45 -5.77
N GLN A 261 -15.26 0.54 -5.85
CA GLN A 261 -14.17 0.54 -6.83
C GLN A 261 -13.19 -0.63 -6.60
N ASN A 262 -12.81 -0.87 -5.35
CA ASN A 262 -11.92 -1.99 -4.99
C ASN A 262 -12.52 -3.35 -5.35
N ALA A 263 -13.82 -3.54 -5.09
CA ALA A 263 -14.55 -4.75 -5.42
C ALA A 263 -14.64 -4.97 -6.93
N LEU A 264 -15.02 -3.94 -7.71
CA LEU A 264 -15.07 -4.02 -9.18
C LEU A 264 -13.69 -4.33 -9.77
N ALA A 265 -12.63 -3.74 -9.25
CA ALA A 265 -11.27 -4.05 -9.69
C ALA A 265 -10.88 -5.51 -9.41
N ALA A 266 -11.26 -6.03 -8.23
CA ALA A 266 -11.00 -7.41 -7.87
C ALA A 266 -11.84 -8.38 -8.71
N ILE A 267 -13.13 -8.09 -8.95
CA ILE A 267 -14.00 -8.89 -9.83
C ILE A 267 -13.38 -8.98 -11.21
N ALA A 268 -13.13 -7.84 -11.88
CA ALA A 268 -12.56 -7.82 -13.22
C ALA A 268 -11.21 -8.54 -13.30
N THR A 269 -10.36 -8.39 -12.28
CA THR A 269 -9.07 -9.09 -12.21
C THR A 269 -9.26 -10.60 -12.12
N CYS A 270 -10.15 -11.08 -11.25
CA CYS A 270 -10.40 -12.52 -11.06
C CYS A 270 -11.09 -13.15 -12.26
N GLU A 271 -11.98 -12.42 -12.94
CA GLU A 271 -12.60 -12.88 -14.22
C GLU A 271 -11.54 -13.10 -15.29
N VAL A 272 -10.59 -12.16 -15.48
CA VAL A 272 -9.47 -12.30 -16.42
C VAL A 272 -8.58 -13.50 -16.07
N LEU A 273 -8.45 -13.79 -14.77
CA LEU A 273 -7.70 -14.96 -14.30
C LEU A 273 -8.45 -16.29 -14.47
N GLY A 274 -9.73 -16.25 -14.87
CA GLY A 274 -10.57 -17.43 -15.09
C GLY A 274 -11.26 -17.97 -13.84
N VAL A 275 -11.43 -17.15 -12.80
CA VAL A 275 -12.20 -17.51 -11.60
C VAL A 275 -13.69 -17.43 -11.93
N SER A 276 -14.49 -18.40 -11.49
CA SER A 276 -15.93 -18.40 -11.75
C SER A 276 -16.66 -17.30 -10.97
N ALA A 277 -17.79 -16.83 -11.50
CA ALA A 277 -18.60 -15.79 -10.85
C ALA A 277 -19.05 -16.21 -9.44
N GLU A 278 -19.38 -17.48 -9.23
CA GLU A 278 -19.78 -18.02 -7.93
C GLU A 278 -18.65 -17.99 -6.92
N ALA A 279 -17.41 -18.32 -7.35
CA ALA A 279 -16.23 -18.27 -6.49
C ALA A 279 -15.83 -16.81 -6.15
N ILE A 280 -15.97 -15.91 -7.11
CA ILE A 280 -15.75 -14.47 -6.89
C ILE A 280 -16.75 -13.95 -5.85
N GLU A 281 -18.03 -14.23 -6.01
CA GLU A 281 -19.07 -13.80 -5.07
C GLU A 281 -18.86 -14.37 -3.66
N ALA A 282 -18.51 -15.64 -3.56
CA ALA A 282 -18.20 -16.28 -2.28
C ALA A 282 -16.98 -15.64 -1.60
N GLY A 283 -15.97 -15.29 -2.38
CA GLY A 283 -14.78 -14.59 -1.89
C GLY A 283 -15.09 -13.16 -1.42
N LEU A 284 -15.91 -12.41 -2.16
CA LEU A 284 -16.35 -11.06 -1.76
C LEU A 284 -17.15 -11.09 -0.46
N ALA A 285 -18.09 -12.03 -0.32
CA ALA A 285 -18.94 -12.18 0.86
C ALA A 285 -18.16 -12.62 2.11
N SER A 286 -17.12 -13.44 1.94
CA SER A 286 -16.29 -13.96 3.04
C SER A 286 -15.10 -13.06 3.40
N PHE A 287 -14.83 -11.99 2.63
CA PHE A 287 -13.73 -11.08 2.92
C PHE A 287 -14.01 -10.27 4.20
N THR A 288 -13.10 -10.33 5.14
CA THR A 288 -13.23 -9.65 6.45
C THR A 288 -12.53 -8.29 6.51
N GLY A 289 -11.96 -7.82 5.39
CA GLY A 289 -11.16 -6.60 5.35
C GLY A 289 -9.70 -6.85 5.74
N LEU A 290 -8.96 -5.74 5.77
CA LEU A 290 -7.58 -5.73 6.26
C LEU A 290 -7.55 -5.12 7.67
N PRO A 291 -6.67 -5.62 8.55
CA PRO A 291 -6.42 -4.94 9.81
C PRO A 291 -6.09 -3.45 9.58
N HIS A 292 -6.59 -2.59 10.45
CA HIS A 292 -6.34 -1.14 10.42
C HIS A 292 -6.87 -0.40 9.18
N ARG A 293 -7.79 -1.00 8.41
CA ARG A 293 -8.45 -0.37 7.25
C ARG A 293 -9.96 -0.58 7.34
N MET A 294 -10.66 0.43 7.84
CA MET A 294 -12.12 0.34 8.10
C MET A 294 -12.49 -0.94 8.85
N GLU A 295 -11.58 -1.44 9.66
CA GLU A 295 -11.72 -2.67 10.42
C GLU A 295 -12.71 -2.47 11.56
N ARG A 296 -13.85 -3.17 11.52
CA ARG A 296 -14.77 -3.22 12.65
C ARG A 296 -14.16 -4.04 13.77
N VAL A 297 -13.68 -3.38 14.82
CA VAL A 297 -12.99 -4.03 15.95
C VAL A 297 -13.93 -4.45 17.07
N GLY A 298 -15.13 -3.91 17.12
CA GLY A 298 -16.13 -4.30 18.10
C GLY A 298 -17.39 -3.46 18.09
N GLU A 299 -18.35 -3.87 18.89
CA GLU A 299 -19.56 -3.11 19.22
C GLU A 299 -19.78 -3.15 20.72
N ARG A 300 -20.10 -2.00 21.32
CA ARG A 300 -20.39 -1.87 22.75
C ARG A 300 -21.62 -0.97 22.92
N SER A 301 -22.63 -1.46 23.62
CA SER A 301 -23.88 -0.72 23.89
C SER A 301 -24.51 -0.10 22.62
N GLY A 302 -24.47 -0.81 21.49
CA GLY A 302 -24.97 -0.32 20.20
C GLY A 302 -24.09 0.73 19.51
N VAL A 303 -22.87 0.97 19.99
CA VAL A 303 -21.84 1.83 19.36
C VAL A 303 -20.84 0.94 18.65
N VAL A 304 -20.62 1.21 17.36
CA VAL A 304 -19.63 0.48 16.54
C VAL A 304 -18.27 1.16 16.66
N PHE A 305 -17.20 0.37 16.82
CA PHE A 305 -15.81 0.86 16.84
C PHE A 305 -15.07 0.41 15.57
N VAL A 306 -14.51 1.39 14.85
CA VAL A 306 -13.85 1.16 13.55
C VAL A 306 -12.40 1.65 13.59
N ASN A 307 -11.49 0.77 13.25
CA ASN A 307 -10.06 1.00 13.17
C ASN A 307 -9.65 1.26 11.71
N ASP A 308 -9.34 2.50 11.41
CA ASP A 308 -8.82 2.94 10.11
C ASP A 308 -7.45 3.63 10.29
N SER A 309 -6.63 3.09 11.19
CA SER A 309 -5.31 3.64 11.55
C SER A 309 -4.37 3.83 10.36
N LYS A 310 -4.58 3.10 9.25
CA LYS A 310 -3.83 3.23 8.00
C LYS A 310 -4.14 4.50 7.22
N ALA A 311 -5.25 5.20 7.47
CA ALA A 311 -5.60 6.46 6.83
C ALA A 311 -4.68 7.58 7.35
N THR A 312 -3.51 7.72 6.75
CA THR A 312 -2.45 8.66 7.17
C THR A 312 -2.40 9.94 6.34
N ASN A 313 -3.43 10.22 5.55
CA ASN A 313 -3.66 11.47 4.82
C ASN A 313 -5.16 11.80 4.78
N PRO A 314 -5.55 13.07 4.58
CA PRO A 314 -6.95 13.51 4.55
C PRO A 314 -7.79 12.83 3.46
N GLU A 315 -7.21 12.56 2.29
CA GLU A 315 -7.90 11.92 1.16
C GLU A 315 -8.34 10.49 1.48
N SER A 316 -7.59 9.79 2.34
CA SER A 316 -7.97 8.46 2.83
C SER A 316 -9.08 8.52 3.88
N VAL A 317 -9.16 9.61 4.65
CA VAL A 317 -10.13 9.80 5.75
C VAL A 317 -11.51 10.20 5.21
N ALA A 318 -11.58 11.03 4.18
CA ALA A 318 -12.85 11.51 3.65
C ALA A 318 -13.84 10.38 3.30
N PRO A 319 -13.46 9.30 2.61
CA PRO A 319 -14.34 8.15 2.39
C PRO A 319 -14.74 7.40 3.67
N ALA A 320 -13.86 7.37 4.67
CA ALA A 320 -14.14 6.71 5.93
C ALA A 320 -15.23 7.45 6.73
N LEU A 321 -15.19 8.78 6.74
CA LEU A 321 -16.24 9.62 7.34
C LEU A 321 -17.59 9.45 6.60
N ALA A 322 -17.56 9.37 5.26
CA ALA A 322 -18.75 9.20 4.43
C ALA A 322 -19.44 7.83 4.60
N ALA A 323 -18.75 6.86 5.19
CA ALA A 323 -19.29 5.50 5.35
C ALA A 323 -20.29 5.36 6.51
N PHE A 324 -20.41 6.38 7.38
CA PHE A 324 -21.26 6.33 8.58
C PHE A 324 -22.01 7.65 8.76
N ASP A 325 -23.25 7.58 9.23
CA ASP A 325 -24.10 8.76 9.41
C ASP A 325 -23.72 9.61 10.62
N ARG A 326 -23.19 8.98 11.69
CA ARG A 326 -22.89 9.64 12.97
C ARG A 326 -21.56 9.17 13.53
N VAL A 327 -20.54 10.02 13.41
CA VAL A 327 -19.14 9.67 13.69
C VAL A 327 -18.59 10.44 14.89
N HIS A 328 -18.05 9.72 15.87
CA HIS A 328 -17.08 10.23 16.84
C HIS A 328 -15.69 10.02 16.27
N TRP A 329 -15.09 11.06 15.71
CA TRP A 329 -13.88 10.99 14.91
C TRP A 329 -12.61 11.19 15.72
N ILE A 330 -11.74 10.18 15.80
CA ILE A 330 -10.40 10.29 16.41
C ILE A 330 -9.41 10.62 15.28
N VAL A 331 -8.80 11.82 15.38
CA VAL A 331 -7.97 12.42 14.34
C VAL A 331 -6.70 13.02 14.92
N GLY A 332 -5.56 12.88 14.23
CA GLY A 332 -4.28 13.46 14.65
C GLY A 332 -3.13 12.46 14.66
N GLY A 333 -2.00 12.91 15.16
CA GLY A 333 -0.71 12.25 15.08
C GLY A 333 0.33 13.21 14.52
N LYS A 334 1.37 12.69 13.82
CA LYS A 334 2.38 13.50 13.15
C LYS A 334 1.89 13.92 11.76
N ALA A 335 1.46 15.17 11.64
CA ALA A 335 0.96 15.72 10.39
C ALA A 335 2.07 15.79 9.31
N LYS A 336 1.69 15.51 8.05
CA LYS A 336 2.57 15.64 6.86
C LYS A 336 2.36 16.95 6.11
N GLY A 337 1.33 17.71 6.47
CA GLY A 337 0.86 18.96 5.87
C GLY A 337 -0.31 19.52 6.64
N GLY A 338 -0.80 20.69 6.27
CA GLY A 338 -1.51 21.58 7.16
C GLY A 338 -3.02 21.57 7.17
N ASP A 339 -3.76 20.87 6.30
CA ASP A 339 -5.20 21.03 6.23
C ASP A 339 -5.98 19.70 6.23
N LEU A 340 -7.29 19.82 6.39
CA LEU A 340 -8.26 18.72 6.33
C LEU A 340 -9.33 19.00 5.27
N GLU A 341 -9.01 19.78 4.23
CA GLU A 341 -9.96 20.25 3.23
C GLU A 341 -10.63 19.08 2.47
N ALA A 342 -9.88 17.99 2.19
CA ALA A 342 -10.46 16.80 1.58
C ALA A 342 -11.57 16.14 2.42
N CYS A 343 -11.54 16.34 3.74
CA CYS A 343 -12.53 15.80 4.68
C CYS A 343 -13.76 16.73 4.82
N ARG A 344 -13.64 18.02 4.49
CA ARG A 344 -14.67 19.04 4.74
C ARG A 344 -16.07 18.69 4.19
N PRO A 345 -16.23 18.09 2.98
CA PRO A 345 -17.54 17.67 2.49
C PRO A 345 -18.25 16.65 3.38
N GLN A 346 -17.51 15.97 4.26
CA GLN A 346 -18.01 14.90 5.13
C GLN A 346 -18.20 15.35 6.59
N PHE A 347 -17.92 16.60 6.92
CA PHE A 347 -18.03 17.10 8.30
C PHE A 347 -19.45 17.02 8.86
N GLY A 348 -20.48 17.02 8.01
CA GLY A 348 -21.87 16.82 8.42
C GLY A 348 -22.14 15.46 9.09
N HIS A 349 -21.29 14.47 8.86
CA HIS A 349 -21.37 13.16 9.51
C HIS A 349 -20.73 13.15 10.92
N VAL A 350 -19.91 14.15 11.25
CA VAL A 350 -19.12 14.15 12.50
C VAL A 350 -19.91 14.76 13.65
N VAL A 351 -20.20 13.96 14.66
CA VAL A 351 -20.85 14.39 15.91
C VAL A 351 -19.84 15.15 16.79
N ARG A 352 -18.61 14.66 16.86
CA ARG A 352 -17.51 15.24 17.63
C ARG A 352 -16.17 14.72 17.13
N ALA A 353 -15.15 15.59 17.11
CA ALA A 353 -13.76 15.22 16.86
C ALA A 353 -12.97 15.15 18.18
N TYR A 354 -12.03 14.17 18.23
CA TYR A 354 -11.07 13.98 19.33
C TYR A 354 -9.67 14.06 18.74
N THR A 355 -8.96 15.16 19.06
CA THR A 355 -7.64 15.39 18.48
C THR A 355 -6.53 14.78 19.34
N ILE A 356 -5.56 14.09 18.68
CA ILE A 356 -4.48 13.36 19.34
C ILE A 356 -3.11 13.71 18.74
N GLY A 357 -2.04 13.45 19.51
CA GLY A 357 -0.65 13.59 19.08
C GLY A 357 -0.20 15.02 18.84
N ASP A 358 0.88 15.17 18.08
CA ASP A 358 1.51 16.46 17.76
C ASP A 358 0.54 17.43 17.04
N ALA A 359 -0.41 16.91 16.26
CA ALA A 359 -1.40 17.70 15.52
C ALA A 359 -2.56 18.20 16.39
N THR A 360 -2.64 17.87 17.68
CA THR A 360 -3.79 18.14 18.55
C THR A 360 -4.27 19.59 18.45
N ALA A 361 -3.43 20.56 18.77
CA ALA A 361 -3.83 21.98 18.80
C ALA A 361 -4.15 22.54 17.40
N ALA A 362 -3.36 22.13 16.37
CA ALA A 362 -3.54 22.58 15.01
C ALA A 362 -4.88 22.10 14.44
N PHE A 363 -5.19 20.80 14.58
CA PHE A 363 -6.45 20.25 14.10
C PHE A 363 -7.66 20.70 14.90
N ALA A 364 -7.50 20.91 16.23
CA ALA A 364 -8.55 21.50 17.03
C ALA A 364 -8.89 22.93 16.52
N GLY A 365 -7.89 23.73 16.16
CA GLY A 365 -8.10 25.04 15.57
C GLY A 365 -8.85 25.01 14.23
N LEU A 366 -8.53 24.04 13.37
CA LEU A 366 -9.19 23.86 12.07
C LEU A 366 -10.66 23.40 12.18
N LEU A 367 -10.96 22.55 13.16
CA LEU A 367 -12.25 21.84 13.24
C LEU A 367 -13.30 22.56 14.10
N ARG A 368 -12.90 23.44 15.04
CA ARG A 368 -13.83 24.08 16.00
C ARG A 368 -14.93 24.93 15.36
N ALA A 369 -14.70 25.44 14.16
CA ALA A 369 -15.72 26.21 13.44
C ALA A 369 -16.86 25.33 12.88
N ASP A 370 -16.58 24.05 12.64
CA ASP A 370 -17.48 23.14 11.96
C ASP A 370 -18.14 22.13 12.90
N MET A 371 -17.48 21.77 14.04
CA MET A 371 -17.97 20.74 14.94
C MET A 371 -17.40 20.88 16.37
N PRO A 372 -18.03 20.23 17.39
CA PRO A 372 -17.45 20.11 18.73
C PRO A 372 -16.13 19.34 18.70
N VAL A 373 -15.08 19.88 19.34
CA VAL A 373 -13.75 19.28 19.39
C VAL A 373 -13.29 19.11 20.84
N GLU A 374 -12.70 17.95 21.12
CA GLU A 374 -12.02 17.66 22.37
C GLU A 374 -10.52 17.40 22.11
N GLU A 375 -9.65 18.13 22.77
CA GLU A 375 -8.21 17.89 22.73
C GLU A 375 -7.85 16.75 23.68
N ALA A 376 -7.89 15.53 23.16
CA ALA A 376 -7.66 14.31 23.93
C ALA A 376 -6.17 13.98 24.12
N HIS A 377 -5.29 14.53 23.29
CA HIS A 377 -3.84 14.36 23.27
C HIS A 377 -3.36 12.92 23.05
N THR A 378 -4.00 11.92 23.68
CA THR A 378 -3.61 10.51 23.54
C THR A 378 -4.76 9.66 22.99
N LEU A 379 -4.40 8.56 22.32
CA LEU A 379 -5.38 7.62 21.80
C LEU A 379 -6.26 7.02 22.91
N ALA A 380 -5.67 6.70 24.07
CA ALA A 380 -6.41 6.13 25.20
C ALA A 380 -7.47 7.10 25.75
N ALA A 381 -7.12 8.39 25.91
CA ALA A 381 -8.06 9.41 26.35
C ALA A 381 -9.19 9.62 25.31
N ALA A 382 -8.85 9.66 24.02
CA ALA A 382 -9.81 9.79 22.93
C ALA A 382 -10.83 8.64 22.91
N VAL A 383 -10.37 7.39 22.99
CA VAL A 383 -11.24 6.20 22.99
C VAL A 383 -12.17 6.22 24.23
N ALA A 384 -11.61 6.46 25.42
CA ALA A 384 -12.38 6.49 26.64
C ALA A 384 -13.42 7.62 26.62
N SER A 385 -13.09 8.80 26.11
CA SER A 385 -14.02 9.93 26.01
C SER A 385 -15.10 9.69 24.96
N ALA A 386 -14.70 9.21 23.76
CA ALA A 386 -15.65 8.88 22.69
C ALA A 386 -16.65 7.80 23.13
N ALA A 387 -16.18 6.74 23.79
CA ALA A 387 -17.06 5.67 24.28
C ALA A 387 -18.10 6.15 25.30
N ARG A 388 -17.75 7.13 26.18
CA ARG A 388 -18.69 7.71 27.13
C ARG A 388 -19.73 8.63 26.50
N GLN A 389 -19.39 9.29 25.38
CA GLN A 389 -20.24 10.30 24.74
C GLN A 389 -21.08 9.76 23.58
N ALA A 390 -20.65 8.67 22.97
CA ALA A 390 -21.36 8.01 21.88
C ALA A 390 -22.68 7.37 22.37
N ARG A 391 -23.66 7.38 21.49
CA ARG A 391 -25.01 6.80 21.72
C ARG A 391 -25.21 5.58 20.84
N PRO A 392 -26.14 4.68 21.17
CA PRO A 392 -26.50 3.59 20.28
C PRO A 392 -26.77 4.09 18.85
N GLY A 393 -26.15 3.46 17.85
CA GLY A 393 -26.19 3.87 16.44
C GLY A 393 -25.04 4.80 16.01
N ASP A 394 -24.25 5.34 16.96
CA ASP A 394 -23.04 6.10 16.60
C ASP A 394 -21.86 5.17 16.27
N THR A 395 -20.88 5.70 15.52
CA THR A 395 -19.61 5.01 15.23
C THR A 395 -18.44 5.78 15.83
N VAL A 396 -17.59 5.11 16.61
CA VAL A 396 -16.27 5.63 17.02
C VAL A 396 -15.25 5.21 15.98
N LEU A 397 -14.73 6.18 15.22
CA LEU A 397 -13.84 5.96 14.10
C LEU A 397 -12.43 6.50 14.42
N LEU A 398 -11.44 5.61 14.47
CA LEU A 398 -10.03 6.00 14.38
C LEU A 398 -9.65 6.13 12.91
N SER A 399 -9.60 7.35 12.36
CA SER A 399 -9.14 7.65 11.00
C SER A 399 -8.30 8.93 11.05
N PRO A 400 -6.99 8.80 11.29
CA PRO A 400 -6.19 9.85 11.92
C PRO A 400 -5.70 10.96 10.99
N ALA A 401 -5.75 10.83 9.66
CA ALA A 401 -5.18 11.77 8.68
C ALA A 401 -3.66 12.03 8.83
N CYS A 402 -3.01 11.41 9.79
CA CYS A 402 -1.62 11.66 10.19
C CYS A 402 -0.81 10.37 10.26
N ALA A 403 0.51 10.48 10.07
CA ALA A 403 1.43 9.43 10.48
C ALA A 403 1.39 9.24 12.01
N SER A 404 1.88 8.08 12.49
CA SER A 404 1.78 7.67 13.90
C SER A 404 3.07 7.88 14.72
N PHE A 405 4.14 8.33 14.07
CA PHE A 405 5.51 8.28 14.61
C PHE A 405 5.80 9.23 15.79
N ASP A 406 4.83 10.04 16.19
CA ASP A 406 4.87 10.87 17.39
C ASP A 406 4.56 10.09 18.67
N GLN A 407 3.67 9.09 18.61
CA GLN A 407 3.24 8.32 19.77
C GLN A 407 3.41 6.80 19.58
N PHE A 408 3.63 6.31 18.36
CA PHE A 408 3.69 4.89 18.02
C PHE A 408 4.83 4.61 17.04
N ARG A 409 5.36 3.40 17.05
CA ARG A 409 6.38 2.94 16.10
C ARG A 409 5.92 2.98 14.65
N ASP A 410 4.66 2.62 14.41
CA ASP A 410 4.02 2.51 13.12
C ASP A 410 2.50 2.60 13.25
N PHE A 411 1.77 2.65 12.12
CA PHE A 411 0.30 2.69 12.13
C PHE A 411 -0.31 1.38 12.63
N GLU A 412 0.38 0.25 12.47
CA GLU A 412 -0.02 -1.05 12.97
C GLU A 412 -0.12 -1.02 14.50
N GLN A 413 0.92 -0.55 15.18
CA GLN A 413 0.91 -0.42 16.63
C GLN A 413 -0.19 0.53 17.13
N ARG A 414 -0.43 1.66 16.44
CA ARG A 414 -1.56 2.56 16.76
C ARG A 414 -2.90 1.85 16.65
N GLY A 415 -3.10 1.09 15.58
CA GLY A 415 -4.32 0.35 15.35
C GLY A 415 -4.52 -0.84 16.30
N ASP A 416 -3.45 -1.57 16.65
CA ASP A 416 -3.50 -2.64 17.65
C ASP A 416 -3.80 -2.07 19.04
N THR A 417 -3.23 -0.92 19.39
CA THR A 417 -3.55 -0.21 20.63
C THR A 417 -5.02 0.21 20.67
N PHE A 418 -5.56 0.72 19.55
CA PHE A 418 -7.00 1.04 19.46
C PHE A 418 -7.87 -0.18 19.72
N ARG A 419 -7.55 -1.33 19.09
CA ARG A 419 -8.27 -2.59 19.29
C ARG A 419 -8.25 -3.00 20.76
N SER A 420 -7.07 -3.03 21.39
CA SER A 420 -6.91 -3.38 22.80
C SER A 420 -7.67 -2.44 23.74
N LEU A 421 -7.70 -1.14 23.44
CA LEU A 421 -8.47 -0.17 24.23
C LEU A 421 -9.99 -0.41 24.11
N VAL A 422 -10.48 -0.76 22.92
CA VAL A 422 -11.89 -1.09 22.70
C VAL A 422 -12.27 -2.41 23.40
N GLU A 423 -11.40 -3.41 23.36
CA GLU A 423 -11.59 -4.67 24.08
C GLU A 423 -11.66 -4.48 25.59
N ALA A 424 -10.91 -3.52 26.12
CA ALA A 424 -10.87 -3.17 27.53
C ALA A 424 -12.04 -2.28 28.01
N LEU A 425 -12.89 -1.78 27.11
CA LEU A 425 -14.12 -1.06 27.50
C LEU A 425 -15.10 -2.01 28.19
N ALA A 426 -15.49 -1.64 29.41
CA ALA A 426 -16.46 -2.40 30.21
C ALA A 426 -17.87 -2.39 29.62
#